data_072690611bb8f04125bf6b7806a8c85d
#
_entry.id   072690611bb8f04125bf6b7806a8c85d
#
_cell.length_a   1.000
_cell.length_b   1.000
_cell.length_c   1.000
_cell.angle_alpha   90.00
_cell.angle_beta   90.00
_cell.angle_gamma   90.00
#
_symmetry.space_group_name_H-M   'P 1'
#
loop_
_entity.id
_entity.type
_entity.pdbx_description
1 polymer ?
#
loop_
_entity_poly.entity_id
_entity_poly.type
_entity_poly.pdbx_seq_one_letter_code
_entity_poly.pdbx_strand_id
1 'polypeptide(L)'
;MFKALTRQRQRWKKPWFMRPFRLLLEHPAYWSLNRRSVTRAFALGLFISFVPLPVHIIVATAATLLLRLNVPAAIAGTFLANPLTIVPMYISAYWVGCHLLGIGFHNIAFELSWEWLSTALIPIWKPFLLGCLILGIGAAITGYITIGGIWHLSLVLKYHKRKEVSARRESAMGKK
;
A
#
# COMPACT_ATOMS: atom_id res chain seq x y z
N MET A 1 12.21 -41.08 6.00
CA MET A 1 10.86 -40.67 6.41
C MET A 1 10.48 -39.24 5.96
N PHE A 2 11.42 -38.33 5.73
CA PHE A 2 11.18 -36.94 5.32
C PHE A 2 10.79 -36.72 3.84
N LYS A 3 11.07 -37.66 2.93
CA LYS A 3 10.72 -37.53 1.48
C LYS A 3 9.24 -37.79 1.17
N ALA A 4 8.46 -38.38 2.09
CA ALA A 4 7.04 -38.64 1.89
C ALA A 4 6.16 -37.40 2.15
N LEU A 5 6.57 -36.52 3.05
CA LEU A 5 5.81 -35.30 3.40
C LEU A 5 5.88 -34.21 2.31
N THR A 6 6.96 -34.19 1.50
CA THR A 6 7.09 -33.24 0.39
C THR A 6 6.24 -33.60 -0.82
N ARG A 7 5.88 -34.88 -0.99
CA ARG A 7 5.05 -35.37 -2.11
C ARG A 7 3.55 -35.12 -1.90
N GLN A 8 3.11 -35.01 -0.66
CA GLN A 8 1.70 -34.80 -0.31
C GLN A 8 1.23 -33.37 -0.51
N ARG A 9 2.17 -32.40 -0.54
CA ARG A 9 1.90 -30.97 -0.78
C ARG A 9 1.47 -30.65 -2.23
N GLN A 10 1.66 -31.57 -3.18
CA GLN A 10 1.40 -31.34 -4.60
C GLN A 10 0.00 -31.79 -5.07
N ARG A 11 -0.82 -32.41 -4.23
CA ARG A 11 -2.14 -32.97 -4.64
C ARG A 11 -3.36 -32.15 -4.27
N TRP A 12 -3.21 -30.92 -3.83
CA TRP A 12 -4.36 -30.01 -3.77
C TRP A 12 -4.69 -29.59 -5.20
N LYS A 13 -5.72 -30.22 -5.78
CA LYS A 13 -6.35 -29.80 -7.04
C LYS A 13 -6.83 -28.36 -6.83
N LYS A 14 -5.97 -27.38 -7.14
CA LYS A 14 -6.28 -25.97 -6.99
C LYS A 14 -7.42 -25.63 -7.94
N PRO A 15 -8.50 -25.02 -7.46
CA PRO A 15 -9.65 -24.69 -8.29
C PRO A 15 -9.23 -23.78 -9.45
N TRP A 16 -9.91 -23.93 -10.59
CA TRP A 16 -9.57 -23.25 -11.85
C TRP A 16 -9.56 -21.71 -11.74
N PHE A 17 -10.35 -21.13 -10.83
CA PHE A 17 -10.37 -19.70 -10.57
C PHE A 17 -9.08 -19.19 -9.90
N MET A 18 -8.24 -20.06 -9.37
CA MET A 18 -6.91 -19.71 -8.86
C MET A 18 -5.82 -19.62 -9.94
N ARG A 19 -6.12 -19.95 -11.20
CA ARG A 19 -5.14 -19.86 -12.29
C ARG A 19 -4.56 -18.46 -12.48
N PRO A 20 -5.34 -17.35 -12.51
CA PRO A 20 -4.76 -16.00 -12.57
C PRO A 20 -3.94 -15.64 -11.32
N PHE A 21 -4.37 -16.11 -10.14
CA PHE A 21 -3.62 -15.93 -8.90
C PHE A 21 -2.32 -16.76 -8.84
N ARG A 22 -2.23 -17.83 -9.58
CA ARG A 22 -1.02 -18.63 -9.67
C ARG A 22 0.12 -17.90 -10.38
N LEU A 23 -0.19 -17.18 -11.45
CA LEU A 23 0.79 -16.30 -12.11
C LEU A 23 1.30 -15.22 -11.17
N LEU A 24 0.44 -14.72 -10.28
CA LEU A 24 0.77 -13.80 -9.20
C LEU A 24 1.69 -14.41 -8.15
N LEU A 25 1.41 -15.64 -7.73
CA LEU A 25 2.15 -16.31 -6.65
C LEU A 25 3.50 -16.88 -7.14
N GLU A 26 3.61 -17.25 -8.41
CA GLU A 26 4.80 -17.89 -8.96
C GLU A 26 5.83 -16.88 -9.51
N HIS A 27 5.45 -15.62 -9.76
CA HIS A 27 6.39 -14.63 -10.29
C HIS A 27 7.13 -13.92 -9.15
N PRO A 28 8.45 -14.13 -9.01
CA PRO A 28 9.23 -13.58 -7.88
C PRO A 28 9.25 -12.05 -7.84
N ALA A 29 8.96 -11.37 -8.94
CA ALA A 29 8.90 -9.91 -9.00
C ALA A 29 7.82 -9.30 -8.08
N TYR A 30 6.66 -9.98 -7.93
CA TYR A 30 5.54 -9.47 -7.11
C TYR A 30 5.74 -9.65 -5.60
N TRP A 31 6.71 -10.49 -5.22
CA TRP A 31 7.08 -10.78 -3.82
C TRP A 31 8.46 -10.24 -3.47
N SER A 32 9.14 -9.61 -4.44
CA SER A 32 10.49 -9.11 -4.22
C SER A 32 10.49 -7.98 -3.18
N LEU A 33 11.20 -8.19 -2.08
CA LEU A 33 11.45 -7.19 -1.04
C LEU A 33 12.55 -6.21 -1.50
N ASN A 34 12.44 -5.71 -2.74
CA ASN A 34 13.34 -4.68 -3.22
C ASN A 34 12.83 -3.31 -2.74
N ARG A 35 13.71 -2.49 -2.17
CA ARG A 35 13.42 -1.13 -1.68
C ARG A 35 12.55 -0.33 -2.67
N ARG A 36 12.96 -0.29 -3.94
CA ARG A 36 12.25 0.48 -4.97
C ARG A 36 10.84 -0.04 -5.25
N SER A 37 10.69 -1.37 -5.31
CA SER A 37 9.40 -2.01 -5.56
C SER A 37 8.43 -1.82 -4.38
N VAL A 38 8.89 -2.05 -3.15
CA VAL A 38 8.09 -1.90 -1.92
C VAL A 38 7.65 -0.46 -1.71
N THR A 39 8.57 0.51 -1.84
CA THR A 39 8.26 1.93 -1.61
C THR A 39 7.25 2.45 -2.63
N ARG A 40 7.41 2.10 -3.92
CA ARG A 40 6.47 2.49 -4.98
C ARG A 40 5.11 1.81 -4.82
N ALA A 41 5.10 0.52 -4.49
CA ALA A 41 3.87 -0.23 -4.28
C ALA A 41 3.06 0.32 -3.09
N PHE A 42 3.72 0.62 -1.99
CA PHE A 42 3.07 1.21 -0.81
C PHE A 42 2.50 2.60 -1.10
N ALA A 43 3.26 3.45 -1.78
CA ALA A 43 2.79 4.77 -2.20
C ALA A 43 1.58 4.67 -3.14
N LEU A 44 1.59 3.72 -4.08
CA LEU A 44 0.46 3.44 -4.97
C LEU A 44 -0.77 2.98 -4.17
N GLY A 45 -0.59 2.10 -3.19
CA GLY A 45 -1.67 1.65 -2.30
C GLY A 45 -2.28 2.81 -1.49
N LEU A 46 -1.46 3.70 -0.96
CA LEU A 46 -1.91 4.91 -0.27
C LEU A 46 -2.70 5.83 -1.21
N PHE A 47 -2.24 6.05 -2.43
CA PHE A 47 -2.97 6.82 -3.42
C PHE A 47 -4.35 6.24 -3.69
N ILE A 48 -4.41 4.93 -3.96
CA ILE A 48 -5.66 4.22 -4.29
C ILE A 48 -6.61 4.21 -3.09
N SER A 49 -6.12 4.28 -1.85
CA SER A 49 -6.98 4.34 -0.66
C SER A 49 -7.88 5.59 -0.62
N PHE A 50 -7.46 6.68 -1.28
CA PHE A 50 -8.27 7.90 -1.42
C PHE A 50 -9.28 7.84 -2.56
N VAL A 51 -9.19 6.85 -3.44
CA VAL A 51 -10.17 6.68 -4.51
C VAL A 51 -11.46 6.12 -3.91
N PRO A 52 -12.63 6.79 -4.07
CA PRO A 52 -13.88 6.38 -3.42
C PRO A 52 -14.51 5.17 -4.13
N LEU A 53 -13.80 4.06 -4.15
CA LEU A 53 -14.25 2.80 -4.73
C LEU A 53 -14.26 1.71 -3.66
N PRO A 54 -15.34 0.94 -3.51
CA PRO A 54 -15.41 -0.15 -2.53
C PRO A 54 -14.45 -1.32 -2.85
N VAL A 55 -13.82 -1.29 -4.03
CA VAL A 55 -12.92 -2.33 -4.57
C VAL A 55 -11.44 -1.91 -4.61
N HIS A 56 -11.03 -0.94 -3.78
CA HIS A 56 -9.66 -0.39 -3.80
C HIS A 56 -8.55 -1.44 -3.67
N ILE A 57 -8.77 -2.55 -2.95
CA ILE A 57 -7.81 -3.67 -2.86
C ILE A 57 -7.64 -4.35 -4.23
N ILE A 58 -8.73 -4.54 -4.98
CA ILE A 58 -8.68 -5.15 -6.31
C ILE A 58 -7.97 -4.21 -7.28
N VAL A 59 -8.29 -2.91 -7.23
CA VAL A 59 -7.66 -1.89 -8.08
C VAL A 59 -6.16 -1.78 -7.76
N ALA A 60 -5.78 -1.76 -6.48
CA ALA A 60 -4.38 -1.74 -6.06
C ALA A 60 -3.63 -2.98 -6.54
N THR A 61 -4.24 -4.16 -6.41
CA THR A 61 -3.65 -5.41 -6.89
C THR A 61 -3.48 -5.39 -8.41
N ALA A 62 -4.50 -5.00 -9.16
CA ALA A 62 -4.41 -4.89 -10.61
C ALA A 62 -3.33 -3.90 -11.06
N ALA A 63 -3.28 -2.71 -10.44
CA ALA A 63 -2.26 -1.70 -10.75
C ALA A 63 -0.84 -2.19 -10.43
N THR A 64 -0.65 -2.89 -9.31
CA THR A 64 0.68 -3.47 -8.97
C THR A 64 1.11 -4.58 -9.90
N LEU A 65 0.17 -5.34 -10.45
CA LEU A 65 0.45 -6.34 -11.47
C LEU A 65 0.93 -5.70 -12.77
N LEU A 66 0.24 -4.68 -13.25
CA LEU A 66 0.60 -3.94 -14.46
C LEU A 66 2.00 -3.30 -14.32
N LEU A 67 2.29 -2.74 -13.15
CA LEU A 67 3.56 -2.05 -12.87
C LEU A 67 4.66 -2.98 -12.37
N ARG A 68 4.40 -4.28 -12.20
CA ARG A 68 5.32 -5.29 -11.66
C ARG A 68 5.93 -4.89 -10.31
N LEU A 69 5.08 -4.38 -9.42
CA LEU A 69 5.46 -3.94 -8.09
C LEU A 69 5.12 -5.00 -7.03
N ASN A 70 5.54 -4.75 -5.78
CA ASN A 70 5.28 -5.66 -4.66
C ASN A 70 3.80 -5.59 -4.22
N VAL A 71 3.04 -6.65 -4.47
CA VAL A 71 1.60 -6.72 -4.16
C VAL A 71 1.30 -6.59 -2.67
N PRO A 72 1.96 -7.31 -1.75
CA PRO A 72 1.74 -7.15 -0.32
C PRO A 72 1.94 -5.72 0.18
N ALA A 73 2.94 -5.02 -0.34
CA ALA A 73 3.20 -3.64 0.05
C ALA A 73 2.09 -2.68 -0.40
N ALA A 74 1.53 -2.88 -1.59
CA ALA A 74 0.40 -2.08 -2.06
C ALA A 74 -0.86 -2.34 -1.24
N ILE A 75 -1.17 -3.60 -0.96
CA ILE A 75 -2.29 -3.96 -0.09
C ILE A 75 -2.10 -3.33 1.30
N ALA A 76 -0.90 -3.38 1.88
CA ALA A 76 -0.61 -2.71 3.14
C ALA A 76 -0.89 -1.19 3.07
N GLY A 77 -0.57 -0.53 1.95
CA GLY A 77 -0.91 0.88 1.73
C GLY A 77 -2.42 1.15 1.70
N THR A 78 -3.22 0.23 1.15
CA THR A 78 -4.68 0.41 1.10
C THR A 78 -5.36 0.28 2.46
N PHE A 79 -4.71 -0.32 3.47
CA PHE A 79 -5.26 -0.41 4.83
C PHE A 79 -5.43 0.95 5.51
N LEU A 80 -4.90 2.05 4.95
CA LEU A 80 -5.21 3.40 5.39
C LEU A 80 -6.73 3.65 5.29
N ALA A 81 -7.38 3.16 4.25
CA ALA A 81 -8.82 3.20 4.09
C ALA A 81 -9.47 2.01 4.82
N ASN A 82 -9.78 2.18 6.09
CA ASN A 82 -10.56 1.24 6.88
C ASN A 82 -11.87 1.91 7.34
N PRO A 83 -12.88 1.15 7.81
CA PRO A 83 -14.18 1.72 8.20
C PRO A 83 -14.08 2.88 9.20
N LEU A 84 -13.06 2.88 10.06
CA LEU A 84 -12.85 3.93 11.05
C LEU A 84 -12.24 5.21 10.43
N THR A 85 -11.35 5.06 9.47
CA THR A 85 -10.60 6.17 8.87
C THR A 85 -11.26 6.73 7.61
N ILE A 86 -12.13 5.98 6.93
CA ILE A 86 -12.80 6.40 5.70
C ILE A 86 -13.60 7.70 5.92
N VAL A 87 -14.37 7.79 6.98
CA VAL A 87 -15.22 8.95 7.26
C VAL A 87 -14.38 10.23 7.44
N PRO A 88 -13.43 10.33 8.39
CA PRO A 88 -12.62 11.53 8.54
C PRO A 88 -11.75 11.82 7.31
N MET A 89 -11.31 10.79 6.60
CA MET A 89 -10.51 10.94 5.39
C MET A 89 -11.30 11.59 4.26
N TYR A 90 -12.56 11.20 4.04
CA TYR A 90 -13.41 11.76 3.00
C TYR A 90 -13.95 13.14 3.36
N ILE A 91 -14.22 13.42 4.63
CA ILE A 91 -14.54 14.76 5.11
C ILE A 91 -13.39 15.72 4.85
N SER A 92 -12.17 15.32 5.18
CA SER A 92 -10.97 16.14 4.92
C SER A 92 -10.73 16.35 3.41
N ALA A 93 -10.98 15.32 2.59
CA ALA A 93 -10.88 15.43 1.14
C ALA A 93 -11.90 16.43 0.59
N TYR A 94 -13.14 16.35 1.02
CA TYR A 94 -14.19 17.29 0.63
C TYR A 94 -13.86 18.72 1.05
N TRP A 95 -13.39 18.90 2.28
CA TRP A 95 -12.99 20.21 2.82
C TRP A 95 -11.87 20.83 1.98
N VAL A 96 -10.81 20.07 1.67
CA VAL A 96 -9.71 20.52 0.83
C VAL A 96 -10.21 20.89 -0.58
N GLY A 97 -11.06 20.08 -1.17
CA GLY A 97 -11.63 20.35 -2.49
C GLY A 97 -12.49 21.60 -2.52
N CYS A 98 -13.34 21.81 -1.53
CA CYS A 98 -14.15 23.03 -1.39
C CYS A 98 -13.28 24.28 -1.24
N HIS A 99 -12.24 24.21 -0.41
CA HIS A 99 -11.32 25.33 -0.19
C HIS A 99 -10.59 25.72 -1.47
N LEU A 100 -10.18 24.75 -2.27
CA LEU A 100 -9.48 25.00 -3.54
C LEU A 100 -10.39 25.56 -4.64
N LEU A 101 -11.66 25.14 -4.65
CA LEU A 101 -12.62 25.65 -5.62
C LEU A 101 -13.32 26.95 -5.18
N GLY A 102 -13.03 27.45 -3.96
CA GLY A 102 -13.71 28.63 -3.40
C GLY A 102 -15.20 28.40 -3.13
N ILE A 103 -15.63 27.15 -2.93
CA ILE A 103 -17.01 26.76 -2.67
C ILE A 103 -17.21 26.68 -1.15
N GLY A 104 -18.34 27.23 -0.66
CA GLY A 104 -18.66 27.15 0.77
C GLY A 104 -18.79 25.69 1.23
N PHE A 105 -18.18 25.38 2.38
CA PHE A 105 -18.30 24.06 2.99
C PHE A 105 -19.73 23.85 3.51
N HIS A 106 -20.43 22.88 2.93
CA HIS A 106 -21.71 22.43 3.43
C HIS A 106 -21.50 21.22 4.32
N ASN A 107 -22.06 21.25 5.51
CA ASN A 107 -21.95 20.14 6.44
C ASN A 107 -22.82 18.98 5.93
N ILE A 108 -22.17 18.02 5.30
CA ILE A 108 -22.84 16.84 4.74
C ILE A 108 -22.62 15.70 5.71
N ALA A 109 -23.73 15.11 6.20
CA ALA A 109 -23.66 13.88 6.96
C ALA A 109 -23.15 12.76 6.02
N PHE A 110 -21.93 12.33 6.23
CA PHE A 110 -21.35 11.20 5.49
C PHE A 110 -21.91 9.89 6.03
N GLU A 111 -22.82 9.29 5.28
CA GLU A 111 -23.35 7.96 5.56
C GLU A 111 -22.75 6.97 4.56
N LEU A 112 -22.24 5.84 5.06
CA LEU A 112 -21.75 4.74 4.23
C LEU A 112 -22.92 3.91 3.68
N SER A 113 -23.85 4.57 2.96
CA SER A 113 -24.96 3.90 2.31
C SER A 113 -24.82 4.02 0.79
N TRP A 114 -25.31 3.01 0.06
CA TRP A 114 -25.30 3.04 -1.41
C TRP A 114 -26.19 4.16 -1.97
N GLU A 115 -27.28 4.45 -1.28
CA GLU A 115 -28.20 5.56 -1.61
C GLU A 115 -27.51 6.93 -1.44
N TRP A 116 -26.73 7.09 -0.38
CA TRP A 116 -25.94 8.30 -0.16
C TRP A 116 -24.91 8.48 -1.29
N LEU A 117 -24.23 7.42 -1.69
CA LEU A 117 -23.24 7.46 -2.77
C LEU A 117 -23.86 7.90 -4.10
N SER A 118 -25.10 7.49 -4.41
CA SER A 118 -25.75 7.80 -5.66
C SER A 118 -26.44 9.17 -5.69
N THR A 119 -26.96 9.65 -4.57
CA THR A 119 -27.76 10.88 -4.51
C THR A 119 -26.98 12.09 -3.98
N ALA A 120 -26.20 11.93 -2.93
CA ALA A 120 -25.46 13.04 -2.32
C ALA A 120 -24.11 13.31 -3.03
N LEU A 121 -23.52 12.32 -3.66
CA LEU A 121 -22.23 12.49 -4.36
C LEU A 121 -22.35 13.28 -5.65
N ILE A 122 -23.49 13.17 -6.37
CA ILE A 122 -23.68 13.84 -7.68
C ILE A 122 -23.46 15.37 -7.59
N PRO A 123 -24.05 16.14 -6.64
CA PRO A 123 -23.83 17.58 -6.58
C PRO A 123 -22.45 17.99 -6.10
N ILE A 124 -21.77 17.14 -5.32
CA ILE A 124 -20.49 17.46 -4.66
C ILE A 124 -19.28 16.74 -5.24
N TRP A 125 -19.46 15.96 -6.32
CA TRP A 125 -18.40 15.10 -6.85
C TRP A 125 -17.12 15.85 -7.26
N LYS A 126 -17.29 17.07 -7.81
CA LYS A 126 -16.14 17.88 -8.27
C LYS A 126 -15.17 18.24 -7.13
N PRO A 127 -15.62 18.95 -6.05
CA PRO A 127 -14.72 19.25 -4.94
C PRO A 127 -14.25 17.97 -4.23
N PHE A 128 -15.10 16.97 -4.10
CA PHE A 128 -14.75 15.71 -3.44
C PHE A 128 -13.65 14.96 -4.17
N LEU A 129 -13.78 14.73 -5.48
CA LEU A 129 -12.75 14.03 -6.27
C LEU A 129 -11.45 14.82 -6.37
N LEU A 130 -11.53 16.15 -6.48
CA LEU A 130 -10.34 17.00 -6.46
C LEU A 130 -9.58 16.87 -5.14
N GLY A 131 -10.29 16.90 -4.02
CA GLY A 131 -9.69 16.71 -2.71
C GLY A 131 -9.10 15.31 -2.52
N CYS A 132 -9.81 14.27 -2.94
CA CYS A 132 -9.29 12.90 -2.94
C CYS A 132 -8.00 12.77 -3.75
N LEU A 133 -7.96 13.37 -4.94
CA LEU A 133 -6.77 13.37 -5.79
C LEU A 133 -5.58 14.03 -5.10
N ILE A 134 -5.78 15.23 -4.54
CA ILE A 134 -4.71 16.00 -3.89
C ILE A 134 -4.21 15.31 -2.63
N LEU A 135 -5.12 14.90 -1.76
CA LEU A 135 -4.74 14.18 -0.53
C LEU A 135 -4.13 12.81 -0.86
N GLY A 136 -4.63 12.12 -1.88
CA GLY A 136 -4.06 10.87 -2.37
C GLY A 136 -2.63 11.02 -2.87
N ILE A 137 -2.35 12.08 -3.66
CA ILE A 137 -0.99 12.40 -4.10
C ILE A 137 -0.10 12.75 -2.90
N GLY A 138 -0.59 13.59 -1.98
CA GLY A 138 0.13 13.95 -0.76
C GLY A 138 0.46 12.73 0.11
N ALA A 139 -0.49 11.83 0.30
CA ALA A 139 -0.30 10.59 1.03
C ALA A 139 0.70 9.66 0.33
N ALA A 140 0.62 9.55 -1.00
CA ALA A 140 1.58 8.76 -1.78
C ALA A 140 3.01 9.29 -1.66
N ILE A 141 3.20 10.60 -1.77
CA ILE A 141 4.52 11.24 -1.62
C ILE A 141 5.05 11.03 -0.20
N THR A 142 4.23 11.27 0.81
CA THR A 142 4.60 11.09 2.23
C THR A 142 4.94 9.63 2.52
N GLY A 143 4.14 8.69 2.03
CA GLY A 143 4.40 7.25 2.18
C GLY A 143 5.67 6.81 1.43
N TYR A 144 5.91 7.35 0.25
CA TYR A 144 7.15 7.10 -0.51
C TYR A 144 8.39 7.53 0.28
N ILE A 145 8.37 8.74 0.83
CA ILE A 145 9.49 9.32 1.59
C ILE A 145 9.69 8.55 2.90
N THR A 146 8.62 8.27 3.64
CA THR A 146 8.69 7.56 4.94
C THR A 146 9.23 6.14 4.79
N ILE A 147 8.66 5.33 3.91
CA ILE A 147 9.14 3.96 3.70
C ILE A 147 10.56 3.96 3.14
N GLY A 148 10.85 4.88 2.20
CA GLY A 148 12.20 5.06 1.66
C GLY A 148 13.22 5.45 2.74
N GLY A 149 12.86 6.33 3.65
CA GLY A 149 13.66 6.76 4.79
C GLY A 149 13.90 5.65 5.82
N ILE A 150 12.83 4.96 6.23
CA ILE A 150 12.92 3.82 7.16
C ILE A 150 13.85 2.75 6.59
N TRP A 151 13.74 2.46 5.30
CA TRP A 151 14.62 1.49 4.64
C TRP A 151 16.08 1.95 4.63
N HIS A 152 16.32 3.23 4.32
CA HIS A 152 17.67 3.80 4.35
C HIS A 152 18.27 3.72 5.75
N LEU A 153 17.51 4.11 6.78
CA LEU A 153 17.94 4.04 8.17
C LEU A 153 18.29 2.60 8.58
N SER A 154 17.46 1.64 8.20
CA SER A 154 17.70 0.21 8.50
C SER A 154 18.98 -0.33 7.86
N LEU A 155 19.35 0.17 6.68
CA LEU A 155 20.60 -0.20 6.01
C LEU A 155 21.82 0.42 6.71
N VAL A 156 21.73 1.69 7.08
CA VAL A 156 22.80 2.39 7.81
C VAL A 156 23.09 1.69 9.16
N LEU A 157 22.03 1.39 9.92
CA LEU A 157 22.16 0.68 11.21
C LEU A 157 22.79 -0.72 11.04
N LYS A 158 22.40 -1.45 10.00
CA LYS A 158 23.01 -2.76 9.70
C LYS A 158 24.48 -2.64 9.31
N TYR A 159 24.83 -1.58 8.58
CA TYR A 159 26.22 -1.33 8.19
C TYR A 159 27.11 -1.04 9.41
N HIS A 160 26.67 -0.15 10.31
CA HIS A 160 27.38 0.14 11.56
C HIS A 160 27.59 -1.11 12.41
N LYS A 161 26.52 -1.89 12.60
CA LYS A 161 26.60 -3.14 13.38
C LYS A 161 27.57 -4.17 12.80
N ARG A 162 27.65 -4.26 11.46
CA ARG A 162 28.61 -5.15 10.79
C ARG A 162 30.04 -4.68 10.99
N LYS A 163 30.29 -3.36 10.91
CA LYS A 163 31.60 -2.77 11.11
C LYS A 163 32.13 -3.02 12.53
N GLU A 164 31.26 -2.88 13.54
CA GLU A 164 31.61 -3.19 14.93
C GLU A 164 31.96 -4.66 15.15
N VAL A 165 31.18 -5.56 14.54
CA VAL A 165 31.47 -7.02 14.64
C VAL A 165 32.77 -7.38 13.94
N SER A 166 33.09 -6.78 12.79
CA SER A 166 34.40 -6.99 12.13
C SER A 166 35.56 -6.47 12.98
N ALA A 167 35.46 -5.27 13.52
CA ALA A 167 36.50 -4.69 14.37
C ALA A 167 36.76 -5.55 15.65
N ARG A 168 35.70 -6.08 16.27
CA ARG A 168 35.83 -7.00 17.39
C ARG A 168 36.50 -8.32 17.00
N ARG A 169 36.25 -8.85 15.80
CA ARG A 169 36.92 -10.08 15.34
C ARG A 169 38.40 -9.87 15.07
N GLU A 170 38.76 -8.76 14.44
CA GLU A 170 40.14 -8.39 14.17
C GLU A 170 40.94 -8.21 15.47
N SER A 171 40.37 -7.53 16.48
CA SER A 171 41.01 -7.34 17.79
C SER A 171 41.15 -8.65 18.60
N ALA A 172 40.26 -9.61 18.37
CA ALA A 172 40.36 -10.94 19.01
C ALA A 172 41.43 -11.84 18.34
N MET A 173 41.64 -11.71 17.03
CA MET A 173 42.65 -12.47 16.31
C MET A 173 44.08 -11.90 16.47
N GLY A 174 44.21 -10.59 16.64
CA GLY A 174 45.51 -9.95 16.86
C GLY A 174 46.07 -10.14 18.30
N LYS A 175 45.33 -10.75 19.17
CA LYS A 175 45.76 -11.08 20.55
C LYS A 175 46.29 -12.53 20.72
N LYS A 176 46.33 -13.30 19.65
CA LYS A 176 46.99 -14.64 19.60
C LYS A 176 48.33 -14.55 18.90
#